data_a8440c9bc4a0c8b5d66c65100d35e812
#
_entry.id   a8440c9bc4a0c8b5d66c65100d35e812
#
_cell.length_a   1.000
_cell.length_b   1.000
_cell.length_c   1.000
_cell.angle_alpha   90.00
_cell.angle_beta   90.00
_cell.angle_gamma   90.00
#
_symmetry.space_group_name_H-M   'P 1'
#
loop_
_entity.id
_entity.type
_entity.pdbx_description
1 polymer ?
#
loop_
_entity_poly.entity_id
_entity_poly.type
_entity_poly.pdbx_seq_one_letter_code
_entity_poly.pdbx_strand_id
1 'polypeptide(L)'
;MRSHYLELNVDSLMKDKKLEANLSMVASRIMAGLNMNGLKYLLPLWLGALTGVTIRCVFAAVAFWLTGCFIKEAAVTRKQRIMLFCLGAFGLYGFMFCYLLGISKTTPVSSAIFNSMQPIWVFLISVFFLHEKATVMKIIGIALGFGGAMLCILTQGSDDLAHDAFTGNLLCMISSFVFAVYLIVSKKLLEKVEVVTMMKYIFGGAAVSGIIVSSVAGWDAPMFAEAWKGEWHWTAWAVLAFILIFPTYLSYFLVPVGLKYLKTTVVAIYSYLILVVTTVVSLSLGQDRFSWTQAVAIAMICISVYFVEVAEGNSKKPDTPLPPQS
;
A
#
# COMPACT_ATOMS: atom_id res chain seq x y z
N MET A 1 7.91 -36.74 -27.60
CA MET A 1 8.60 -35.49 -27.98
C MET A 1 7.71 -34.25 -27.93
N ARG A 2 6.53 -34.21 -28.54
CA ARG A 2 5.64 -33.01 -28.58
C ARG A 2 5.12 -32.58 -27.17
N SER A 3 4.83 -33.52 -26.27
CA SER A 3 4.40 -33.26 -24.89
C SER A 3 5.52 -32.61 -24.07
N HIS A 4 6.74 -33.09 -24.19
CA HIS A 4 7.89 -32.57 -23.45
C HIS A 4 8.30 -31.13 -23.89
N TYR A 5 8.15 -30.84 -25.20
CA TYR A 5 8.35 -29.45 -25.71
C TYR A 5 7.26 -28.47 -25.23
N LEU A 6 6.01 -28.94 -25.09
CA LEU A 6 4.92 -28.13 -24.55
C LEU A 6 5.12 -27.84 -23.05
N GLU A 7 5.55 -28.82 -22.26
CA GLU A 7 5.86 -28.65 -20.83
C GLU A 7 7.03 -27.68 -20.62
N LEU A 8 8.13 -27.84 -21.37
CA LEU A 8 9.27 -26.93 -21.31
C LEU A 8 8.90 -25.48 -21.68
N ASN A 9 8.01 -25.29 -22.65
CA ASN A 9 7.57 -23.97 -23.09
C ASN A 9 6.62 -23.32 -22.05
N VAL A 10 5.77 -24.10 -21.41
CA VAL A 10 4.89 -23.65 -20.33
C VAL A 10 5.70 -23.26 -19.07
N ASP A 11 6.71 -24.08 -18.71
CA ASP A 11 7.56 -23.79 -17.56
C ASP A 11 8.42 -22.53 -17.78
N SER A 12 8.96 -22.31 -18.97
CA SER A 12 9.70 -21.09 -19.30
C SER A 12 8.79 -19.85 -19.24
N LEU A 13 7.59 -19.90 -19.82
CA LEU A 13 6.60 -18.84 -19.79
C LEU A 13 6.14 -18.51 -18.36
N MET A 14 5.97 -19.53 -17.51
CA MET A 14 5.63 -19.34 -16.11
C MET A 14 6.77 -18.71 -15.30
N LYS A 15 8.01 -19.06 -15.64
CA LYS A 15 9.21 -18.48 -15.01
C LYS A 15 9.37 -17.01 -15.39
N ASP A 16 9.14 -16.64 -16.64
CA ASP A 16 9.20 -15.27 -17.13
C ASP A 16 8.11 -14.40 -16.47
N LYS A 17 6.87 -14.89 -16.36
CA LYS A 17 5.79 -14.19 -15.65
C LYS A 17 6.06 -14.00 -14.16
N LYS A 18 6.70 -14.97 -13.50
CA LYS A 18 7.11 -14.82 -12.11
C LYS A 18 8.22 -13.76 -11.95
N LEU A 19 9.16 -13.72 -12.90
CA LEU A 19 10.21 -12.70 -12.90
C LEU A 19 9.62 -11.29 -13.08
N GLU A 20 8.71 -11.11 -14.05
CA GLU A 20 7.99 -9.85 -14.25
C GLU A 20 7.22 -9.42 -12.99
N ALA A 21 6.55 -10.35 -12.34
CA ALA A 21 5.80 -10.09 -11.11
C ALA A 21 6.73 -9.67 -9.96
N ASN A 22 7.90 -10.32 -9.80
CA ASN A 22 8.89 -9.93 -8.79
C ASN A 22 9.46 -8.54 -9.08
N LEU A 23 9.83 -8.25 -10.32
CA LEU A 23 10.33 -6.93 -10.72
C LEU A 23 9.27 -5.84 -10.52
N SER A 24 8.01 -6.12 -10.85
CA SER A 24 6.88 -5.23 -10.61
C SER A 24 6.71 -4.92 -9.13
N MET A 25 6.84 -5.92 -8.25
CA MET A 25 6.75 -5.73 -6.81
C MET A 25 7.93 -4.91 -6.29
N VAL A 26 9.16 -5.22 -6.67
CA VAL A 26 10.34 -4.43 -6.27
C VAL A 26 10.18 -2.96 -6.68
N ALA A 27 9.86 -2.69 -7.95
CA ALA A 27 9.68 -1.34 -8.45
C ALA A 27 8.56 -0.60 -7.69
N SER A 28 7.41 -1.24 -7.50
CA SER A 28 6.29 -0.67 -6.76
C SER A 28 6.66 -0.33 -5.31
N ARG A 29 7.42 -1.19 -4.62
CA ARG A 29 7.79 -0.96 -3.21
C ARG A 29 8.86 0.12 -3.05
N ILE A 30 9.82 0.22 -3.99
CA ILE A 30 10.76 1.34 -4.03
C ILE A 30 9.99 2.66 -4.23
N MET A 31 9.08 2.72 -5.20
CA MET A 31 8.25 3.89 -5.42
C MET A 31 7.40 4.24 -4.18
N ALA A 32 6.86 3.25 -3.48
CA ALA A 32 6.09 3.47 -2.26
C ALA A 32 6.97 4.00 -1.10
N GLY A 33 8.20 3.54 -0.96
CA GLY A 33 9.15 4.08 0.02
C GLY A 33 9.51 5.53 -0.27
N LEU A 34 9.83 5.86 -1.52
CA LEU A 34 10.11 7.24 -1.94
C LEU A 34 8.89 8.16 -1.79
N ASN A 35 7.68 7.62 -2.01
CA ASN A 35 6.44 8.37 -1.84
C ASN A 35 6.27 8.90 -0.41
N MET A 36 6.67 8.15 0.61
CA MET A 36 6.54 8.59 2.01
C MET A 36 7.38 9.84 2.26
N ASN A 37 8.61 9.86 1.77
CA ASN A 37 9.50 11.02 1.89
C ASN A 37 9.00 12.22 1.05
N GLY A 38 8.52 11.96 -0.17
CA GLY A 38 7.95 13.01 -1.02
C GLY A 38 6.68 13.63 -0.41
N LEU A 39 5.80 12.84 0.17
CA LEU A 39 4.62 13.34 0.87
C LEU A 39 5.00 14.17 2.09
N LYS A 40 5.98 13.73 2.89
CA LYS A 40 6.44 14.51 4.03
C LYS A 40 7.02 15.87 3.62
N TYR A 41 7.68 15.94 2.46
CA TYR A 41 8.15 17.20 1.91
C TYR A 41 7.02 18.15 1.46
N LEU A 42 5.96 17.58 0.84
CA LEU A 42 4.85 18.40 0.35
C LEU A 42 3.87 18.81 1.45
N LEU A 43 3.66 17.93 2.45
CA LEU A 43 2.64 18.11 3.48
C LEU A 43 3.25 18.68 4.77
N PRO A 44 2.62 19.63 5.44
CA PRO A 44 1.45 20.41 5.03
C PRO A 44 1.78 21.69 4.25
N LEU A 45 3.07 22.01 4.07
CA LEU A 45 3.55 23.33 3.62
C LEU A 45 3.04 23.71 2.22
N TRP A 46 3.17 22.80 1.27
CA TRP A 46 2.84 23.07 -0.14
C TRP A 46 1.45 22.60 -0.53
N LEU A 47 0.93 21.62 0.21
CA LEU A 47 -0.32 20.95 -0.11
C LEU A 47 -0.98 20.41 1.15
N GLY A 48 -2.20 20.80 1.42
CA GLY A 48 -2.98 20.20 2.50
C GLY A 48 -3.26 18.71 2.25
N ALA A 49 -3.30 17.91 3.33
CA ALA A 49 -3.46 16.46 3.20
C ALA A 49 -4.72 16.03 2.45
N LEU A 50 -5.87 16.68 2.70
CA LEU A 50 -7.14 16.39 2.02
C LEU A 50 -7.07 16.68 0.53
N THR A 51 -6.57 17.85 0.17
CA THR A 51 -6.38 18.25 -1.23
C THR A 51 -5.38 17.31 -1.92
N GLY A 52 -4.32 16.90 -1.23
CA GLY A 52 -3.33 15.95 -1.72
C GLY A 52 -3.94 14.58 -2.05
N VAL A 53 -4.81 14.03 -1.18
CA VAL A 53 -5.57 12.79 -1.48
C VAL A 53 -6.43 12.98 -2.72
N THR A 54 -7.16 14.09 -2.79
CA THR A 54 -8.10 14.37 -3.88
C THR A 54 -7.37 14.48 -5.22
N ILE A 55 -6.28 15.26 -5.29
CA ILE A 55 -5.47 15.39 -6.51
C ILE A 55 -4.94 14.04 -6.97
N ARG A 56 -4.43 13.21 -6.06
CA ARG A 56 -3.95 11.86 -6.37
C ARG A 56 -5.06 10.97 -6.93
N CYS A 57 -6.23 10.95 -6.29
CA CYS A 57 -7.38 10.14 -6.74
C CYS A 57 -7.92 10.60 -8.10
N VAL A 58 -8.04 11.91 -8.31
CA VAL A 58 -8.51 12.48 -9.59
C VAL A 58 -7.51 12.18 -10.70
N PHE A 59 -6.22 12.44 -10.47
CA PHE A 59 -5.17 12.13 -11.45
C PHE A 59 -5.19 10.65 -11.85
N ALA A 60 -5.20 9.74 -10.87
CA ALA A 60 -5.23 8.30 -11.14
C ALA A 60 -6.52 7.88 -11.84
N ALA A 61 -7.68 8.43 -11.45
CA ALA A 61 -8.94 8.17 -12.14
C ALA A 61 -8.83 8.55 -13.63
N VAL A 62 -8.39 9.77 -13.94
CA VAL A 62 -8.19 10.22 -15.33
C VAL A 62 -7.19 9.32 -16.05
N ALA A 63 -6.04 9.01 -15.44
CA ALA A 63 -5.01 8.17 -16.04
C ALA A 63 -5.51 6.75 -16.36
N PHE A 64 -6.23 6.10 -15.44
CA PHE A 64 -6.80 4.77 -15.68
C PHE A 64 -7.97 4.78 -16.67
N TRP A 65 -8.76 5.86 -16.74
CA TRP A 65 -9.79 6.02 -17.76
C TRP A 65 -9.17 6.19 -19.15
N LEU A 66 -8.12 7.00 -19.27
CA LEU A 66 -7.37 7.15 -20.53
C LEU A 66 -6.74 5.81 -20.96
N THR A 67 -6.09 5.09 -20.03
CA THR A 67 -5.52 3.77 -20.32
C THR A 67 -6.60 2.78 -20.76
N GLY A 68 -7.77 2.82 -20.16
CA GLY A 68 -8.92 1.98 -20.55
C GLY A 68 -9.41 2.23 -21.97
N CYS A 69 -9.21 3.42 -22.53
CA CYS A 69 -9.55 3.70 -23.94
C CYS A 69 -8.68 2.94 -24.94
N PHE A 70 -7.47 2.52 -24.55
CA PHE A 70 -6.52 1.82 -25.41
C PHE A 70 -6.51 0.30 -25.22
N ILE A 71 -7.23 -0.22 -24.23
CA ILE A 71 -7.26 -1.64 -23.90
C ILE A 71 -8.69 -2.17 -24.07
N LYS A 72 -8.85 -3.37 -24.68
CA LYS A 72 -10.14 -4.03 -24.73
C LYS A 72 -10.56 -4.43 -23.32
N GLU A 73 -11.58 -3.75 -22.79
CA GLU A 73 -12.10 -4.07 -21.47
C GLU A 73 -13.08 -5.24 -21.53
N ALA A 74 -12.94 -6.17 -20.57
CA ALA A 74 -13.96 -7.21 -20.37
C ALA A 74 -15.26 -6.57 -19.82
N ALA A 75 -16.40 -7.07 -20.25
CA ALA A 75 -17.70 -6.57 -19.80
C ALA A 75 -17.87 -6.80 -18.29
N VAL A 76 -18.08 -5.72 -17.57
CA VAL A 76 -18.29 -5.74 -16.11
C VAL A 76 -19.77 -5.53 -15.80
N THR A 77 -20.35 -6.38 -14.96
CA THR A 77 -21.77 -6.25 -14.56
C THR A 77 -22.03 -4.98 -13.75
N ARG A 78 -23.25 -4.47 -13.77
CA ARG A 78 -23.66 -3.28 -13.01
C ARG A 78 -23.33 -3.45 -11.50
N LYS A 79 -23.56 -4.64 -10.94
CA LYS A 79 -23.26 -4.94 -9.53
C LYS A 79 -21.75 -4.83 -9.23
N GLN A 80 -20.92 -5.36 -10.10
CA GLN A 80 -19.46 -5.27 -9.96
C GLN A 80 -18.97 -3.81 -10.03
N ARG A 81 -19.50 -3.01 -10.99
CA ARG A 81 -19.17 -1.58 -11.10
C ARG A 81 -19.49 -0.81 -9.83
N ILE A 82 -20.68 -1.00 -9.28
CA ILE A 82 -21.09 -0.35 -8.02
C ILE A 82 -20.17 -0.79 -6.87
N MET A 83 -19.89 -2.09 -6.76
CA MET A 83 -19.02 -2.62 -5.70
C MET A 83 -17.59 -2.07 -5.79
N LEU A 84 -17.01 -1.98 -7.00
CA LEU A 84 -15.69 -1.40 -7.22
C LEU A 84 -15.69 0.09 -6.90
N PHE A 85 -16.73 0.82 -7.30
CA PHE A 85 -16.89 2.23 -6.99
C PHE A 85 -16.98 2.47 -5.48
N CYS A 86 -17.81 1.71 -4.75
CA CYS A 86 -17.92 1.79 -3.30
C CYS A 86 -16.61 1.41 -2.60
N LEU A 87 -15.89 0.39 -3.10
CA LEU A 87 -14.59 0.01 -2.59
C LEU A 87 -13.57 1.14 -2.76
N GLY A 88 -13.65 1.89 -3.85
CA GLY A 88 -12.86 3.09 -4.08
C GLY A 88 -13.24 4.22 -3.14
N ALA A 89 -14.54 4.51 -3.05
CA ALA A 89 -15.07 5.63 -2.28
C ALA A 89 -14.80 5.52 -0.77
N PHE A 90 -14.87 4.32 -0.21
CA PHE A 90 -14.69 4.10 1.23
C PHE A 90 -13.35 3.41 1.55
N GLY A 91 -12.97 2.38 0.80
CA GLY A 91 -11.77 1.60 1.07
C GLY A 91 -10.50 2.35 0.66
N LEU A 92 -10.33 2.65 -0.62
CA LEU A 92 -9.11 3.30 -1.11
C LEU A 92 -9.01 4.76 -0.62
N TYR A 93 -10.10 5.52 -0.72
CA TYR A 93 -10.10 6.91 -0.24
C TYR A 93 -9.88 6.96 1.27
N GLY A 94 -10.58 6.15 2.06
CA GLY A 94 -10.43 6.10 3.52
C GLY A 94 -9.00 5.75 3.94
N PHE A 95 -8.38 4.77 3.27
CA PHE A 95 -6.97 4.46 3.45
C PHE A 95 -6.08 5.68 3.17
N MET A 96 -6.20 6.28 1.98
CA MET A 96 -5.35 7.41 1.58
C MET A 96 -5.56 8.64 2.48
N PHE A 97 -6.80 8.89 2.90
CA PHE A 97 -7.16 9.96 3.81
C PHE A 97 -6.41 9.83 5.14
N CYS A 98 -6.57 8.70 5.84
CA CYS A 98 -5.87 8.45 7.10
C CYS A 98 -4.35 8.47 6.92
N TYR A 99 -3.85 7.93 5.80
CA TYR A 99 -2.43 7.87 5.51
C TYR A 99 -1.81 9.27 5.31
N LEU A 100 -2.40 10.14 4.48
CA LEU A 100 -1.84 11.47 4.24
C LEU A 100 -1.97 12.38 5.46
N LEU A 101 -3.08 12.32 6.17
CA LEU A 101 -3.21 13.02 7.47
C LEU A 101 -2.21 12.48 8.49
N GLY A 102 -1.97 11.19 8.52
CA GLY A 102 -1.01 10.57 9.41
C GLY A 102 0.42 11.06 9.13
N ILE A 103 0.89 10.93 7.88
CA ILE A 103 2.26 11.29 7.52
C ILE A 103 2.53 12.79 7.62
N SER A 104 1.52 13.66 7.48
CA SER A 104 1.70 15.09 7.70
C SER A 104 2.04 15.42 9.15
N LYS A 105 1.65 14.59 10.11
CA LYS A 105 1.80 14.79 11.55
C LYS A 105 2.96 14.00 12.18
N THR A 106 3.39 12.89 11.54
CA THR A 106 4.48 12.02 12.02
C THR A 106 5.68 12.02 11.06
N THR A 107 6.68 11.15 11.32
CA THR A 107 7.86 11.01 10.45
C THR A 107 7.63 9.93 9.38
N PRO A 108 8.36 9.99 8.25
CA PRO A 108 8.28 8.96 7.21
C PRO A 108 8.62 7.55 7.71
N VAL A 109 9.63 7.43 8.59
CA VAL A 109 10.03 6.13 9.16
C VAL A 109 8.91 5.54 10.00
N SER A 110 8.29 6.32 10.89
CA SER A 110 7.14 5.88 11.69
C SER A 110 5.96 5.44 10.81
N SER A 111 5.64 6.24 9.79
CA SER A 111 4.60 5.88 8.82
C SER A 111 4.92 4.54 8.11
N ALA A 112 6.19 4.30 7.76
CA ALA A 112 6.63 3.05 7.15
C ALA A 112 6.53 1.85 8.10
N ILE A 113 6.82 2.04 9.41
CA ILE A 113 6.64 1.04 10.46
C ILE A 113 5.18 0.56 10.49
N PHE A 114 4.22 1.49 10.56
CA PHE A 114 2.79 1.13 10.59
C PHE A 114 2.30 0.53 9.28
N ASN A 115 2.82 0.97 8.15
CA ASN A 115 2.52 0.38 6.85
C ASN A 115 2.99 -1.08 6.77
N SER A 116 4.11 -1.41 7.41
CA SER A 116 4.64 -2.78 7.48
C SER A 116 3.80 -3.73 8.33
N MET A 117 2.82 -3.22 9.10
CA MET A 117 1.85 -4.05 9.84
C MET A 117 0.73 -4.64 8.98
N GLN A 118 0.63 -4.30 7.71
CA GLN A 118 -0.41 -4.80 6.80
C GLN A 118 -0.58 -6.34 6.84
N PRO A 119 0.47 -7.18 6.80
CA PRO A 119 0.33 -8.62 6.88
C PRO A 119 -0.33 -9.09 8.20
N ILE A 120 -0.05 -8.39 9.30
CA ILE A 120 -0.64 -8.67 10.62
C ILE A 120 -2.15 -8.43 10.57
N TRP A 121 -2.59 -7.31 10.00
CA TRP A 121 -4.00 -7.01 9.83
C TRP A 121 -4.71 -7.99 8.90
N VAL A 122 -4.09 -8.34 7.77
CA VAL A 122 -4.62 -9.34 6.84
C VAL A 122 -4.84 -10.67 7.56
N PHE A 123 -3.87 -11.10 8.38
CA PHE A 123 -4.00 -12.32 9.14
C PHE A 123 -5.12 -12.23 10.21
N LEU A 124 -5.17 -11.14 10.99
CA LEU A 124 -6.23 -10.96 11.99
C LEU A 124 -7.62 -11.03 11.34
N ILE A 125 -7.81 -10.35 10.21
CA ILE A 125 -9.07 -10.40 9.46
C ILE A 125 -9.37 -11.83 9.00
N SER A 126 -8.36 -12.58 8.53
CA SER A 126 -8.52 -13.98 8.12
C SER A 126 -8.95 -14.88 9.29
N VAL A 127 -8.38 -14.70 10.47
CA VAL A 127 -8.76 -15.47 11.67
C VAL A 127 -10.19 -15.14 12.11
N PHE A 128 -10.53 -13.85 12.24
CA PHE A 128 -11.83 -13.44 12.77
C PHE A 128 -13.00 -13.64 11.78
N PHE A 129 -12.77 -13.38 10.48
CA PHE A 129 -13.82 -13.42 9.47
C PHE A 129 -13.83 -14.69 8.61
N LEU A 130 -12.66 -15.32 8.39
CA LEU A 130 -12.54 -16.53 7.60
C LEU A 130 -12.38 -17.78 8.48
N HIS A 131 -12.36 -17.60 9.82
CA HIS A 131 -12.24 -18.67 10.82
C HIS A 131 -11.02 -19.57 10.62
N GLU A 132 -9.91 -19.00 10.09
CA GLU A 132 -8.65 -19.71 9.94
C GLU A 132 -8.05 -20.05 11.33
N LYS A 133 -7.47 -21.22 11.47
CA LYS A 133 -6.85 -21.66 12.73
C LYS A 133 -5.61 -20.79 13.04
N ALA A 134 -5.63 -20.15 14.21
CA ALA A 134 -4.48 -19.43 14.72
C ALA A 134 -3.45 -20.39 15.31
N THR A 135 -2.24 -20.42 14.77
CA THR A 135 -1.12 -21.15 15.36
C THR A 135 -0.45 -20.30 16.44
N VAL A 136 0.17 -20.94 17.44
CA VAL A 136 0.91 -20.24 18.52
C VAL A 136 1.95 -19.29 17.93
N MET A 137 2.65 -19.69 16.87
CA MET A 137 3.65 -18.87 16.20
C MET A 137 3.05 -17.58 15.59
N LYS A 138 1.84 -17.65 15.04
CA LYS A 138 1.10 -16.46 14.54
C LYS A 138 0.73 -15.52 15.69
N ILE A 139 0.29 -16.07 16.83
CA ILE A 139 -0.08 -15.27 18.01
C ILE A 139 1.14 -14.53 18.56
N ILE A 140 2.28 -15.21 18.69
CA ILE A 140 3.55 -14.59 19.12
C ILE A 140 3.97 -13.49 18.13
N GLY A 141 3.88 -13.77 16.83
CA GLY A 141 4.17 -12.79 15.79
C GLY A 141 3.32 -11.53 15.96
N ILE A 142 1.99 -11.67 16.12
CA ILE A 142 1.09 -10.55 16.34
C ILE A 142 1.46 -9.74 17.58
N ALA A 143 1.71 -10.41 18.71
CA ALA A 143 2.09 -9.75 19.97
C ALA A 143 3.38 -8.94 19.80
N LEU A 144 4.40 -9.48 19.10
CA LEU A 144 5.62 -8.77 18.77
C LEU A 144 5.37 -7.55 17.87
N GLY A 145 4.52 -7.69 16.85
CA GLY A 145 4.21 -6.59 15.92
C GLY A 145 3.49 -5.43 16.61
N PHE A 146 2.49 -5.73 17.41
CA PHE A 146 1.80 -4.70 18.22
C PHE A 146 2.72 -4.11 19.28
N GLY A 147 3.60 -4.93 19.92
CA GLY A 147 4.61 -4.44 20.85
C GLY A 147 5.59 -3.46 20.20
N GLY A 148 6.08 -3.76 19.01
CA GLY A 148 6.94 -2.86 18.23
C GLY A 148 6.22 -1.56 17.81
N ALA A 149 4.97 -1.65 17.36
CA ALA A 149 4.18 -0.48 17.03
C ALA A 149 3.90 0.40 18.27
N MET A 150 3.56 -0.20 19.41
CA MET A 150 3.34 0.50 20.67
C MET A 150 4.64 1.17 21.16
N LEU A 151 5.79 0.48 21.07
CA LEU A 151 7.09 1.06 21.40
C LEU A 151 7.34 2.31 20.55
N CYS A 152 7.07 2.26 19.25
CA CYS A 152 7.21 3.42 18.36
C CYS A 152 6.29 4.58 18.77
N ILE A 153 5.02 4.31 19.11
CA ILE A 153 4.05 5.35 19.52
C ILE A 153 4.48 6.01 20.85
N LEU A 154 4.89 5.21 21.84
CA LEU A 154 5.16 5.69 23.19
C LEU A 154 6.52 6.41 23.30
N THR A 155 7.47 6.08 22.45
CA THR A 155 8.84 6.61 22.54
C THR A 155 9.11 7.77 21.59
N GLN A 156 8.24 8.00 20.61
CA GLN A 156 8.28 9.26 19.86
C GLN A 156 7.74 10.37 20.73
N GLY A 157 8.67 11.00 21.48
CA GLY A 157 8.42 12.27 22.13
C GLY A 157 8.13 13.36 21.08
N SER A 158 7.84 14.57 21.55
CA SER A 158 7.69 15.78 20.74
C SER A 158 9.02 16.16 20.06
N ASP A 159 9.41 15.36 19.06
CA ASP A 159 10.50 15.72 18.14
C ASP A 159 10.01 16.87 17.26
N ASP A 160 10.87 17.89 17.07
CA ASP A 160 10.61 19.04 16.19
C ASP A 160 10.23 18.63 14.75
N LEU A 161 10.52 17.38 14.37
CA LEU A 161 10.22 16.80 13.05
C LEU A 161 8.80 16.21 12.95
N ALA A 162 8.11 16.00 14.08
CA ALA A 162 6.76 15.43 14.14
C ALA A 162 5.83 16.35 14.92
N HIS A 163 4.95 17.05 14.22
CA HIS A 163 4.08 18.08 14.82
C HIS A 163 3.08 17.51 15.84
N ASP A 164 2.59 16.28 15.61
CA ASP A 164 1.65 15.56 16.49
C ASP A 164 1.84 14.05 16.27
N ALA A 165 2.96 13.53 16.77
CA ALA A 165 3.40 12.17 16.49
C ALA A 165 2.38 11.11 16.92
N PHE A 166 1.72 11.29 18.06
CA PHE A 166 0.74 10.32 18.56
C PHE A 166 -0.45 10.18 17.60
N THR A 167 -1.09 11.31 17.26
CA THR A 167 -2.22 11.30 16.31
C THR A 167 -1.78 10.83 14.93
N GLY A 168 -0.60 11.24 14.46
CA GLY A 168 -0.05 10.82 13.19
C GLY A 168 0.17 9.31 13.11
N ASN A 169 0.77 8.73 14.13
CA ASN A 169 1.02 7.29 14.24
C ASN A 169 -0.29 6.48 14.31
N LEU A 170 -1.26 6.95 15.09
CA LEU A 170 -2.58 6.32 15.18
C LEU A 170 -3.31 6.33 13.83
N LEU A 171 -3.27 7.45 13.11
CA LEU A 171 -3.85 7.55 11.77
C LEU A 171 -3.15 6.62 10.77
N CYS A 172 -1.82 6.50 10.82
CA CYS A 172 -1.06 5.55 10.00
C CYS A 172 -1.44 4.08 10.33
N MET A 173 -1.65 3.76 11.59
CA MET A 173 -2.11 2.44 12.02
C MET A 173 -3.52 2.13 11.50
N ILE A 174 -4.46 3.06 11.63
CA ILE A 174 -5.83 2.93 11.09
C ILE A 174 -5.78 2.78 9.56
N SER A 175 -4.98 3.59 8.89
CA SER A 175 -4.76 3.52 7.45
C SER A 175 -4.28 2.13 7.01
N SER A 176 -3.31 1.56 7.72
CA SER A 176 -2.78 0.21 7.48
C SER A 176 -3.86 -0.87 7.61
N PHE A 177 -4.75 -0.76 8.60
CA PHE A 177 -5.91 -1.64 8.77
C PHE A 177 -6.90 -1.51 7.61
N VAL A 178 -7.30 -0.28 7.26
CA VAL A 178 -8.24 -0.02 6.15
C VAL A 178 -7.67 -0.55 4.83
N PHE A 179 -6.36 -0.40 4.62
CA PHE A 179 -5.71 -0.93 3.43
C PHE A 179 -5.69 -2.47 3.40
N ALA A 180 -5.52 -3.13 4.53
CA ALA A 180 -5.61 -4.59 4.63
C ALA A 180 -7.01 -5.09 4.23
N VAL A 181 -8.07 -4.43 4.71
CA VAL A 181 -9.46 -4.72 4.29
C VAL A 181 -9.63 -4.51 2.78
N TYR A 182 -9.13 -3.37 2.27
CA TYR A 182 -9.15 -3.06 0.84
C TYR A 182 -8.46 -4.15 0.01
N LEU A 183 -7.27 -4.61 0.42
CA LEU A 183 -6.53 -5.66 -0.29
C LEU A 183 -7.27 -6.99 -0.34
N ILE A 184 -7.88 -7.41 0.78
CA ILE A 184 -8.63 -8.68 0.85
C ILE A 184 -9.83 -8.64 -0.11
N VAL A 185 -10.59 -7.54 -0.10
CA VAL A 185 -11.74 -7.38 -0.99
C VAL A 185 -11.29 -7.27 -2.45
N SER A 186 -10.23 -6.50 -2.71
CA SER A 186 -9.66 -6.33 -4.06
C SER A 186 -9.20 -7.65 -4.65
N LYS A 187 -8.57 -8.52 -3.87
CA LYS A 187 -8.08 -9.82 -4.35
C LYS A 187 -9.21 -10.70 -4.89
N LYS A 188 -10.35 -10.75 -4.19
CA LYS A 188 -11.54 -11.50 -4.65
C LYS A 188 -12.13 -10.94 -5.95
N LEU A 189 -11.97 -9.64 -6.18
CA LEU A 189 -12.47 -8.97 -7.39
C LEU A 189 -11.52 -9.14 -8.58
N LEU A 190 -10.20 -9.17 -8.33
CA LEU A 190 -9.18 -9.42 -9.35
C LEU A 190 -9.30 -10.77 -10.05
N GLU A 191 -9.93 -11.76 -9.41
CA GLU A 191 -10.23 -13.06 -10.03
C GLU A 191 -11.27 -12.94 -11.15
N LYS A 192 -12.08 -11.87 -11.14
CA LYS A 192 -13.25 -11.71 -12.04
C LYS A 192 -13.16 -10.48 -12.94
N VAL A 193 -12.29 -9.53 -12.63
CA VAL A 193 -12.20 -8.24 -13.31
C VAL A 193 -10.74 -7.95 -13.63
N GLU A 194 -10.48 -7.43 -14.84
CA GLU A 194 -9.14 -7.03 -15.24
C GLU A 194 -8.64 -5.82 -14.45
N VAL A 195 -7.32 -5.75 -14.26
CA VAL A 195 -6.65 -4.74 -13.42
C VAL A 195 -7.03 -3.33 -13.80
N VAL A 196 -6.95 -2.97 -15.08
CA VAL A 196 -7.23 -1.59 -15.56
C VAL A 196 -8.67 -1.22 -15.30
N THR A 197 -9.60 -2.12 -15.65
CA THR A 197 -11.05 -1.92 -15.41
C THR A 197 -11.35 -1.78 -13.91
N MET A 198 -10.71 -2.60 -13.08
CA MET A 198 -10.86 -2.53 -11.63
C MET A 198 -10.36 -1.17 -11.09
N MET A 199 -9.15 -0.74 -11.46
CA MET A 199 -8.57 0.52 -10.99
C MET A 199 -9.34 1.74 -11.47
N LYS A 200 -9.86 1.74 -12.69
CA LYS A 200 -10.71 2.79 -13.26
C LYS A 200 -11.92 3.09 -12.37
N TYR A 201 -12.67 2.06 -11.96
CA TYR A 201 -13.85 2.26 -11.10
C TYR A 201 -13.48 2.56 -9.64
N ILE A 202 -12.44 1.94 -9.10
CA ILE A 202 -11.96 2.19 -7.75
C ILE A 202 -11.47 3.64 -7.62
N PHE A 203 -10.59 4.10 -8.51
CA PHE A 203 -10.13 5.50 -8.45
C PHE A 203 -11.24 6.48 -8.83
N GLY A 204 -12.20 6.10 -9.67
CA GLY A 204 -13.40 6.89 -9.93
C GLY A 204 -14.20 7.15 -8.65
N GLY A 205 -14.46 6.10 -7.86
CA GLY A 205 -15.13 6.23 -6.55
C GLY A 205 -14.31 7.06 -5.56
N ALA A 206 -13.00 6.82 -5.47
CA ALA A 206 -12.11 7.58 -4.59
C ALA A 206 -12.03 9.07 -4.99
N ALA A 207 -12.00 9.39 -6.29
CA ALA A 207 -11.99 10.77 -6.79
C ALA A 207 -13.28 11.52 -6.42
N VAL A 208 -14.44 10.87 -6.59
CA VAL A 208 -15.73 11.47 -6.19
C VAL A 208 -15.76 11.76 -4.69
N SER A 209 -15.35 10.81 -3.84
CA SER A 209 -15.27 11.03 -2.40
C SER A 209 -14.29 12.15 -2.05
N GLY A 210 -13.14 12.19 -2.70
CA GLY A 210 -12.14 13.24 -2.51
C GLY A 210 -12.67 14.62 -2.86
N ILE A 211 -13.31 14.77 -4.02
CA ILE A 211 -13.90 16.04 -4.46
C ILE A 211 -14.97 16.50 -3.45
N ILE A 212 -15.86 15.62 -3.02
CA ILE A 212 -16.92 15.95 -2.04
C ILE A 212 -16.27 16.42 -0.73
N VAL A 213 -15.33 15.66 -0.17
CA VAL A 213 -14.68 16.00 1.10
C VAL A 213 -13.88 17.29 1.02
N SER A 214 -13.07 17.48 -0.04
CA SER A 214 -12.30 18.71 -0.21
C SER A 214 -13.19 19.92 -0.47
N SER A 215 -14.34 19.75 -1.12
CA SER A 215 -15.30 20.84 -1.35
C SER A 215 -16.01 21.26 -0.06
N VAL A 216 -16.22 20.33 0.88
CA VAL A 216 -16.82 20.64 2.19
C VAL A 216 -15.79 21.17 3.18
N ALA A 217 -14.60 20.57 3.23
CA ALA A 217 -13.55 20.95 4.17
C ALA A 217 -12.74 22.18 3.74
N GLY A 218 -12.83 22.58 2.48
CA GLY A 218 -12.01 23.61 1.85
C GLY A 218 -10.78 23.03 1.14
N TRP A 219 -10.42 23.67 0.03
CA TRP A 219 -9.21 23.32 -0.73
C TRP A 219 -8.01 24.03 -0.13
N ASP A 220 -7.01 23.28 0.26
CA ASP A 220 -5.76 23.77 0.81
C ASP A 220 -4.61 23.36 -0.11
N ALA A 221 -4.14 24.29 -0.94
CA ALA A 221 -3.12 24.06 -1.93
C ALA A 221 -2.28 25.33 -2.17
N PRO A 222 -1.46 25.75 -1.19
CA PRO A 222 -0.64 26.96 -1.27
C PRO A 222 0.20 27.01 -2.55
N MET A 223 0.82 25.90 -2.95
CA MET A 223 1.65 25.83 -4.16
C MET A 223 0.94 26.28 -5.46
N PHE A 224 -0.37 26.04 -5.57
CA PHE A 224 -1.15 26.48 -6.73
C PHE A 224 -1.46 27.97 -6.65
N ALA A 225 -1.73 28.50 -5.45
CA ALA A 225 -1.96 29.93 -5.25
C ALA A 225 -0.69 30.74 -5.51
N GLU A 226 0.49 30.24 -5.09
CA GLU A 226 1.79 30.86 -5.34
C GLU A 226 2.16 30.83 -6.83
N ALA A 227 1.94 29.69 -7.50
CA ALA A 227 2.15 29.59 -8.94
C ALA A 227 1.27 30.58 -9.72
N TRP A 228 0.03 30.81 -9.27
CA TRP A 228 -0.87 31.82 -9.87
C TRP A 228 -0.32 33.26 -9.74
N LYS A 229 0.45 33.54 -8.67
CA LYS A 229 1.15 34.82 -8.47
C LYS A 229 2.47 34.92 -9.22
N GLY A 230 2.86 33.87 -9.95
CA GLY A 230 4.13 33.78 -10.69
C GLY A 230 5.30 33.20 -9.89
N GLU A 231 5.08 32.77 -8.66
CA GLU A 231 6.10 32.16 -7.80
C GLU A 231 6.10 30.63 -8.00
N TRP A 232 7.05 30.16 -8.78
CA TRP A 232 7.16 28.73 -9.12
C TRP A 232 8.19 28.00 -8.29
N HIS A 233 7.74 27.10 -7.41
CA HIS A 233 8.61 26.22 -6.63
C HIS A 233 8.81 24.90 -7.37
N TRP A 234 9.74 24.88 -8.33
CA TRP A 234 9.97 23.76 -9.23
C TRP A 234 10.18 22.43 -8.53
N THR A 235 10.86 22.43 -7.36
CA THR A 235 11.09 21.20 -6.58
C THR A 235 9.75 20.62 -6.09
N ALA A 236 8.83 21.45 -5.56
CA ALA A 236 7.52 20.99 -5.09
C ALA A 236 6.68 20.44 -6.25
N TRP A 237 6.72 21.09 -7.42
CA TRP A 237 6.05 20.60 -8.62
C TRP A 237 6.63 19.29 -9.14
N ALA A 238 7.97 19.13 -9.13
CA ALA A 238 8.63 17.89 -9.52
C ALA A 238 8.29 16.74 -8.57
N VAL A 239 8.27 16.98 -7.26
CA VAL A 239 7.88 16.00 -6.25
C VAL A 239 6.40 15.62 -6.40
N LEU A 240 5.51 16.58 -6.63
CA LEU A 240 4.10 16.30 -6.91
C LEU A 240 3.93 15.44 -8.16
N ALA A 241 4.57 15.81 -9.26
CA ALA A 241 4.54 15.03 -10.51
C ALA A 241 5.07 13.61 -10.31
N PHE A 242 6.18 13.45 -9.57
CA PHE A 242 6.71 12.15 -9.20
C PHE A 242 5.66 11.31 -8.44
N ILE A 243 5.01 11.89 -7.41
CA ILE A 243 3.99 11.21 -6.59
C ILE A 243 2.79 10.79 -7.43
N LEU A 244 2.35 11.63 -8.36
CA LEU A 244 1.20 11.33 -9.21
C LEU A 244 1.50 10.21 -10.20
N ILE A 245 2.64 10.27 -10.89
CA ILE A 245 2.98 9.32 -11.96
C ILE A 245 3.43 7.97 -11.37
N PHE A 246 4.44 7.97 -10.49
CA PHE A 246 5.09 6.74 -10.07
C PHE A 246 4.34 6.01 -8.95
N PRO A 247 4.22 6.52 -7.71
CA PRO A 247 3.56 5.77 -6.64
C PRO A 247 2.03 5.78 -6.71
N THR A 248 1.41 6.71 -7.47
CA THR A 248 -0.06 6.75 -7.56
C THR A 248 -0.58 6.03 -8.80
N TYR A 249 -0.04 6.26 -9.99
CA TYR A 249 -0.53 5.56 -11.18
C TYR A 249 0.23 4.24 -11.42
N LEU A 250 1.55 4.31 -11.59
CA LEU A 250 2.36 3.14 -11.98
C LEU A 250 2.38 2.06 -10.90
N SER A 251 2.55 2.43 -9.62
CA SER A 251 2.58 1.46 -8.53
C SER A 251 1.23 0.73 -8.38
N TYR A 252 0.09 1.43 -8.50
CA TYR A 252 -1.23 0.80 -8.46
C TYR A 252 -1.56 -0.03 -9.71
N PHE A 253 -0.83 0.14 -10.79
CA PHE A 253 -0.87 -0.78 -11.92
C PHE A 253 -0.03 -2.03 -11.66
N LEU A 254 1.17 -1.89 -11.08
CA LEU A 254 2.14 -2.97 -10.87
C LEU A 254 1.76 -3.92 -9.72
N VAL A 255 1.19 -3.42 -8.62
CA VAL A 255 0.82 -4.24 -7.45
C VAL A 255 -0.15 -5.38 -7.80
N PRO A 256 -1.25 -5.16 -8.54
CA PRO A 256 -2.13 -6.23 -8.97
C PRO A 256 -1.46 -7.26 -9.89
N VAL A 257 -0.48 -6.83 -10.71
CA VAL A 257 0.32 -7.77 -11.53
C VAL A 257 1.10 -8.72 -10.63
N GLY A 258 1.76 -8.18 -9.60
CA GLY A 258 2.43 -9.00 -8.59
C GLY A 258 1.47 -9.96 -7.87
N LEU A 259 0.32 -9.47 -7.41
CA LEU A 259 -0.69 -10.27 -6.72
C LEU A 259 -1.27 -11.41 -7.57
N LYS A 260 -1.30 -11.24 -8.89
CA LYS A 260 -1.82 -12.26 -9.82
C LYS A 260 -0.91 -13.49 -9.90
N TYR A 261 0.41 -13.31 -9.87
CA TYR A 261 1.38 -14.37 -10.14
C TYR A 261 2.20 -14.82 -8.92
N LEU A 262 2.23 -14.04 -7.84
CA LEU A 262 2.98 -14.36 -6.63
C LEU A 262 2.07 -14.85 -5.50
N LYS A 263 2.63 -15.67 -4.61
CA LYS A 263 1.96 -16.05 -3.37
C LYS A 263 1.84 -14.80 -2.48
N THR A 264 0.75 -14.71 -1.72
CA THR A 264 0.49 -13.60 -0.79
C THR A 264 1.65 -13.37 0.18
N THR A 265 2.26 -14.44 0.67
CA THR A 265 3.46 -14.44 1.54
C THR A 265 4.64 -13.69 0.88
N VAL A 266 4.91 -13.99 -0.41
CA VAL A 266 5.99 -13.32 -1.14
C VAL A 266 5.70 -11.83 -1.33
N VAL A 267 4.45 -11.47 -1.63
CA VAL A 267 4.02 -10.06 -1.76
C VAL A 267 4.19 -9.31 -0.43
N ALA A 268 3.93 -9.97 0.69
CA ALA A 268 4.10 -9.39 2.02
C ALA A 268 5.58 -9.11 2.34
N ILE A 269 6.49 -10.04 2.01
CA ILE A 269 7.95 -9.84 2.20
C ILE A 269 8.44 -8.55 1.52
N TYR A 270 7.91 -8.23 0.34
CA TYR A 270 8.27 -7.00 -0.35
C TYR A 270 7.91 -5.72 0.43
N SER A 271 7.01 -5.78 1.42
CA SER A 271 6.68 -4.62 2.27
C SER A 271 7.87 -4.11 3.07
N TYR A 272 8.84 -4.98 3.41
CA TYR A 272 10.08 -4.56 4.07
C TYR A 272 10.93 -3.63 3.22
N LEU A 273 10.88 -3.77 1.90
CA LEU A 273 11.61 -2.88 1.00
C LEU A 273 11.12 -1.43 1.13
N ILE A 274 9.82 -1.22 1.39
CA ILE A 274 9.28 0.12 1.68
C ILE A 274 9.98 0.69 2.90
N LEU A 275 10.05 -0.08 4.00
CA LEU A 275 10.66 0.36 5.24
C LEU A 275 12.14 0.71 5.07
N VAL A 276 12.90 -0.16 4.38
CA VAL A 276 14.33 0.08 4.10
C VAL A 276 14.52 1.35 3.27
N VAL A 277 13.81 1.46 2.15
CA VAL A 277 13.93 2.63 1.25
C VAL A 277 13.53 3.91 1.98
N THR A 278 12.39 3.90 2.69
CA THR A 278 11.92 5.07 3.43
C THR A 278 12.94 5.50 4.48
N THR A 279 13.46 4.57 5.27
CA THR A 279 14.42 4.88 6.34
C THR A 279 15.71 5.47 5.78
N VAL A 280 16.30 4.84 4.76
CA VAL A 280 17.55 5.33 4.15
C VAL A 280 17.35 6.74 3.59
N VAL A 281 16.29 6.97 2.84
CA VAL A 281 16.02 8.28 2.22
C VAL A 281 15.66 9.32 3.26
N SER A 282 14.84 8.97 4.27
CA SER A 282 14.42 9.88 5.33
C SER A 282 15.61 10.39 6.15
N LEU A 283 16.52 9.49 6.53
CA LEU A 283 17.76 9.87 7.23
C LEU A 283 18.67 10.73 6.36
N SER A 284 18.78 10.40 5.07
CA SER A 284 19.61 11.17 4.12
C SER A 284 19.07 12.58 3.87
N LEU A 285 17.74 12.76 3.90
CA LEU A 285 17.08 14.06 3.71
C LEU A 285 16.87 14.84 5.01
N GLY A 286 17.29 14.30 6.16
CA GLY A 286 17.05 14.92 7.46
C GLY A 286 15.57 15.02 7.87
N GLN A 287 14.70 14.22 7.27
CA GLN A 287 13.28 14.14 7.59
C GLN A 287 13.00 13.27 8.84
N ASP A 288 14.00 12.53 9.28
CA ASP A 288 13.97 11.73 10.50
C ASP A 288 15.35 11.73 11.16
N ARG A 289 15.43 11.37 12.43
CA ARG A 289 16.68 11.18 13.15
C ARG A 289 16.82 9.73 13.55
N PHE A 290 18.06 9.23 13.53
CA PHE A 290 18.31 7.87 13.97
C PHE A 290 17.94 7.71 15.45
N SER A 291 17.10 6.74 15.74
CA SER A 291 16.68 6.39 17.10
C SER A 291 16.83 4.88 17.32
N TRP A 292 17.46 4.51 18.42
CA TRP A 292 17.57 3.10 18.81
C TRP A 292 16.20 2.47 19.07
N THR A 293 15.25 3.23 19.57
CA THR A 293 13.87 2.76 19.80
C THR A 293 13.15 2.45 18.49
N GLN A 294 13.32 3.27 17.46
CA GLN A 294 12.82 2.98 16.11
C GLN A 294 13.50 1.74 15.52
N ALA A 295 14.83 1.59 15.68
CA ALA A 295 15.56 0.41 15.20
C ALA A 295 15.04 -0.88 15.85
N VAL A 296 14.78 -0.86 17.18
CA VAL A 296 14.18 -1.99 17.92
C VAL A 296 12.75 -2.24 17.44
N ALA A 297 11.92 -1.21 17.26
CA ALA A 297 10.55 -1.34 16.73
C ALA A 297 10.53 -1.97 15.34
N ILE A 298 11.44 -1.53 14.45
CA ILE A 298 11.62 -2.10 13.10
C ILE A 298 11.99 -3.59 13.21
N ALA A 299 12.96 -3.95 14.05
CA ALA A 299 13.37 -5.34 14.24
C ALA A 299 12.22 -6.21 14.78
N MET A 300 11.46 -5.72 15.76
CA MET A 300 10.29 -6.41 16.30
C MET A 300 9.22 -6.65 15.23
N ILE A 301 8.93 -5.66 14.39
CA ILE A 301 7.94 -5.79 13.31
C ILE A 301 8.45 -6.75 12.22
N CYS A 302 9.72 -6.69 11.85
CA CYS A 302 10.31 -7.63 10.89
C CYS A 302 10.22 -9.09 11.37
N ILE A 303 10.57 -9.34 12.64
CA ILE A 303 10.46 -10.67 13.27
C ILE A 303 8.99 -11.10 13.36
N SER A 304 8.08 -10.20 13.74
CA SER A 304 6.65 -10.44 13.82
C SER A 304 6.08 -10.93 12.49
N VAL A 305 6.33 -10.19 11.40
CA VAL A 305 5.81 -10.55 10.09
C VAL A 305 6.43 -11.86 9.60
N TYR A 306 7.73 -12.08 9.83
CA TYR A 306 8.37 -13.35 9.52
C TYR A 306 7.67 -14.54 10.22
N PHE A 307 7.33 -14.43 11.52
CA PHE A 307 6.61 -15.47 12.24
C PHE A 307 5.20 -15.71 11.67
N VAL A 308 4.47 -14.65 11.35
CA VAL A 308 3.13 -14.76 10.75
C VAL A 308 3.21 -15.45 9.39
N GLU A 309 4.16 -15.09 8.54
CA GLU A 309 4.33 -15.62 7.18
C GLU A 309 4.78 -17.09 7.18
N VAL A 310 5.79 -17.45 8.00
CA VAL A 310 6.27 -18.82 8.11
C VAL A 310 5.16 -19.74 8.61
N ALA A 311 4.39 -19.28 9.60
CA ALA A 311 3.25 -20.03 10.11
C ALA A 311 2.13 -20.19 9.07
N GLU A 312 1.91 -19.22 8.17
CA GLU A 312 0.97 -19.34 7.05
C GLU A 312 1.47 -20.34 6.00
N GLY A 313 2.77 -20.31 5.69
CA GLY A 313 3.38 -21.23 4.76
C GLY A 313 3.27 -22.70 5.21
N ASN A 314 3.39 -22.95 6.53
CA ASN A 314 3.27 -24.29 7.11
C ASN A 314 1.82 -24.80 7.17
N SER A 315 0.84 -23.92 7.35
CA SER A 315 -0.59 -24.33 7.40
C SER A 315 -1.19 -24.64 6.01
N LYS A 316 -0.51 -24.26 4.92
CA LYS A 316 -0.93 -24.56 3.53
C LYS A 316 -0.19 -25.74 2.88
N LYS A 317 0.65 -26.48 3.61
CA LYS A 317 1.14 -27.77 3.14
C LYS A 317 -0.05 -28.76 3.13
N PRO A 318 -0.39 -29.39 1.97
CA PRO A 318 -1.41 -30.43 1.97
C PRO A 318 -0.96 -31.55 2.91
N ASP A 319 -1.84 -31.91 3.84
CA ASP A 319 -1.69 -33.16 4.61
C ASP A 319 -1.62 -34.32 3.61
N THR A 320 -0.50 -35.01 3.62
CA THR A 320 -0.18 -36.36 3.09
C THR A 320 -0.74 -36.72 1.70
N PRO A 321 0.08 -37.28 0.80
CA PRO A 321 -0.42 -37.92 -0.41
C PRO A 321 -1.38 -39.05 -0.03
N LEU A 322 -2.54 -39.08 -0.68
CA LEU A 322 -3.49 -40.18 -0.59
C LEU A 322 -2.75 -41.50 -0.84
N PRO A 323 -2.98 -42.54 -0.04
CA PRO A 323 -2.38 -43.86 -0.30
C PRO A 323 -2.79 -44.32 -1.69
N PRO A 324 -1.91 -45.04 -2.41
CA PRO A 324 -2.22 -45.54 -3.72
C PRO A 324 -3.45 -46.44 -3.61
N GLN A 325 -4.46 -46.12 -4.40
CA GLN A 325 -5.61 -47.00 -4.56
C GLN A 325 -5.12 -48.26 -5.27
N SER A 326 -5.12 -49.37 -4.56
CA SER A 326 -4.87 -50.74 -5.05
C SER A 326 -6.04 -51.22 -5.89
#